data_e12d08b7be78d1da9a88c24d54fb8cfa
#
_entry.id   e12d08b7be78d1da9a88c24d54fb8cfa
#
_cell.length_a   1.000
_cell.length_b   1.000
_cell.length_c   1.000
_cell.angle_alpha   90.00
_cell.angle_beta   90.00
_cell.angle_gamma   90.00
#
_symmetry.space_group_name_H-M   'P 1'
#
loop_
_entity.id
_entity.type
_entity.pdbx_description
1 polymer ?
#
loop_
_entity_poly.entity_id
_entity_poly.type
_entity_poly.pdbx_seq_one_letter_code
_entity_poly.pdbx_strand_id
1 'polypeptide(L)'
;MVPIINNLILALLLLCITQVESIKIGRQIPVSGRGATELNNKIKSIREELNTYRLNHQDDSNGFIRREFLGSYQKDVNKIIDKLKSEMDKYLQLNSCLRYYFQDFVDFSELESSEGGAAHILLAINVVMENEPNTRIQSLNLNIMDKDVNALRRKNGIHEHEIHIAVDYPVLSKTREEYGGEYTDFCFENLKVDRSWSSDPHDINVYTDISFGLPAIKSNYMESTNRIGKIHEQLEKSDTELDAMVNQMQSGMATAYTKLRDLNEDTYSKQTIFYILILCSYFGTCVLEVLWLRRVLRLRKLT
;
A
#
# COMPACT_ATOMS: atom_id res chain seq x y z
N MET A 1 -37.69 40.39 -14.82
CA MET A 1 -36.31 40.47 -15.31
C MET A 1 -35.25 40.49 -14.17
N VAL A 2 -35.52 41.19 -13.06
CA VAL A 2 -34.59 41.29 -11.91
C VAL A 2 -34.18 39.94 -11.29
N PRO A 3 -35.06 38.93 -11.08
CA PRO A 3 -34.63 37.66 -10.43
C PRO A 3 -33.70 36.78 -11.27
N ILE A 4 -33.77 36.92 -12.62
CA ILE A 4 -32.91 36.13 -13.53
C ILE A 4 -31.47 36.66 -13.50
N ILE A 5 -31.31 37.98 -13.40
CA ILE A 5 -30.02 38.66 -13.34
C ILE A 5 -29.32 38.33 -12.01
N ASN A 6 -30.03 38.30 -10.88
CA ASN A 6 -29.47 37.94 -9.60
C ASN A 6 -29.03 36.47 -9.55
N ASN A 7 -29.79 35.55 -10.14
CA ASN A 7 -29.38 34.15 -10.21
C ASN A 7 -28.20 33.95 -11.15
N LEU A 8 -28.07 34.73 -12.22
CA LEU A 8 -26.92 34.67 -13.13
C LEU A 8 -25.65 35.21 -12.48
N ILE A 9 -25.79 36.32 -11.71
CA ILE A 9 -24.67 36.88 -10.93
C ILE A 9 -24.26 35.94 -9.82
N LEU A 10 -25.19 35.29 -9.12
CA LEU A 10 -24.89 34.28 -8.09
C LEU A 10 -24.22 33.05 -8.69
N ALA A 11 -24.65 32.59 -9.86
CA ALA A 11 -24.03 31.49 -10.58
C ALA A 11 -22.62 31.84 -11.08
N LEU A 12 -22.40 33.07 -11.56
CA LEU A 12 -21.09 33.59 -11.94
C LEU A 12 -20.15 33.76 -10.73
N LEU A 13 -20.67 34.26 -9.60
CA LEU A 13 -19.92 34.31 -8.34
C LEU A 13 -19.57 32.93 -7.83
N LEU A 14 -20.49 31.96 -7.88
CA LEU A 14 -20.21 30.55 -7.52
C LEU A 14 -19.20 29.91 -8.47
N LEU A 15 -19.21 30.23 -9.76
CA LEU A 15 -18.21 29.81 -10.74
C LEU A 15 -16.81 30.42 -10.48
N CYS A 16 -16.76 31.70 -10.02
CA CYS A 16 -15.51 32.33 -9.63
C CYS A 16 -14.92 31.76 -8.31
N ILE A 17 -15.76 31.29 -7.39
CA ILE A 17 -15.33 30.70 -6.12
C ILE A 17 -14.80 29.27 -6.31
N THR A 18 -15.05 28.62 -7.45
CA THR A 18 -14.57 27.26 -7.75
C THR A 18 -13.27 27.23 -8.57
N GLN A 19 -12.50 28.30 -8.63
CA GLN A 19 -11.12 28.16 -9.07
C GLN A 19 -10.38 27.33 -8.03
N VAL A 20 -10.36 26.03 -8.27
CA VAL A 20 -9.48 25.09 -7.55
C VAL A 20 -8.06 25.52 -7.88
N GLU A 21 -7.42 26.21 -6.95
CA GLU A 21 -6.00 26.53 -7.05
C GLU A 21 -5.21 25.24 -6.85
N SER A 22 -5.05 24.50 -7.94
CA SER A 22 -4.14 23.39 -8.01
C SER A 22 -2.91 23.81 -8.82
N ILE A 23 -1.74 23.52 -8.30
CA ILE A 23 -0.48 23.82 -8.96
C ILE A 23 0.01 22.56 -9.66
N LYS A 24 0.07 22.63 -10.99
CA LYS A 24 0.59 21.55 -11.83
C LYS A 24 2.02 21.85 -12.24
N ILE A 25 2.96 21.05 -11.81
CA ILE A 25 4.37 21.18 -12.17
C ILE A 25 4.86 19.88 -12.77
N GLY A 26 5.38 19.97 -13.99
CA GLY A 26 6.12 18.90 -14.64
C GLY A 26 7.61 19.04 -14.38
N ARG A 27 8.30 17.99 -13.97
CA ARG A 27 9.73 17.98 -13.75
C ARG A 27 10.37 16.66 -14.14
N GLN A 28 11.51 16.74 -14.78
CA GLN A 28 12.38 15.59 -15.01
C GLN A 28 13.22 15.35 -13.74
N ILE A 29 13.16 14.12 -13.21
CA ILE A 29 13.91 13.69 -12.05
C ILE A 29 15.11 12.88 -12.52
N PRO A 30 16.32 13.45 -12.46
CA PRO A 30 17.52 12.77 -12.88
C PRO A 30 17.85 11.61 -11.93
N VAL A 31 18.60 10.64 -12.43
CA VAL A 31 19.12 9.54 -11.61
C VAL A 31 20.08 10.10 -10.58
N SER A 32 19.82 9.88 -9.30
CA SER A 32 20.64 10.35 -8.19
C SER A 32 21.99 9.62 -8.17
N GLY A 33 23.07 10.38 -8.14
CA GLY A 33 24.43 9.86 -8.03
C GLY A 33 24.71 9.24 -6.64
N ARG A 34 25.86 8.55 -6.52
CA ARG A 34 26.29 7.92 -5.25
C ARG A 34 26.31 8.88 -4.06
N GLY A 35 26.65 10.16 -4.29
CA GLY A 35 26.69 11.19 -3.24
C GLY A 35 25.35 11.43 -2.52
N ALA A 36 24.22 11.24 -3.21
CA ALA A 36 22.89 11.40 -2.60
C ALA A 36 22.61 10.32 -1.56
N THR A 37 23.02 9.07 -1.80
CA THR A 37 22.85 7.96 -0.84
C THR A 37 23.70 8.14 0.40
N GLU A 38 24.96 8.57 0.25
CA GLU A 38 25.86 8.86 1.39
C GLU A 38 25.32 10.00 2.23
N LEU A 39 24.84 11.06 1.59
CA LEU A 39 24.23 12.21 2.24
C LEU A 39 22.95 11.84 3.00
N ASN A 40 22.10 11.00 2.42
CA ASN A 40 20.88 10.52 3.08
C ASN A 40 21.20 9.69 4.33
N ASN A 41 22.23 8.83 4.27
CA ASN A 41 22.70 8.07 5.44
C ASN A 41 23.25 9.00 6.53
N LYS A 42 23.96 10.04 6.15
CA LYS A 42 24.49 11.04 7.08
C LYS A 42 23.37 11.85 7.75
N ILE A 43 22.36 12.28 7.01
CA ILE A 43 21.17 12.94 7.55
C ILE A 43 20.43 12.03 8.52
N LYS A 44 20.28 10.76 8.18
CA LYS A 44 19.65 9.76 9.05
C LYS A 44 20.41 9.63 10.37
N SER A 45 21.73 9.53 10.33
CA SER A 45 22.56 9.43 11.55
C SER A 45 22.46 10.67 12.45
N ILE A 46 22.40 11.88 11.86
CA ILE A 46 22.22 13.13 12.62
C ILE A 46 20.83 13.19 13.27
N ARG A 47 19.79 12.71 12.58
CA ARG A 47 18.43 12.62 13.16
C ARG A 47 18.38 11.62 14.33
N GLU A 48 19.04 10.48 14.20
CA GLU A 48 19.16 9.50 15.28
C GLU A 48 19.92 10.09 16.47
N GLU A 49 21.01 10.84 16.23
CA GLU A 49 21.76 11.60 17.25
C GLU A 49 20.83 12.59 17.99
N LEU A 50 20.04 13.38 17.25
CA LEU A 50 19.09 14.33 17.81
C LEU A 50 18.01 13.65 18.66
N ASN A 51 17.43 12.56 18.17
CA ASN A 51 16.40 11.81 18.89
C ASN A 51 16.97 11.18 20.18
N THR A 52 18.15 10.59 20.09
CA THR A 52 18.83 10.00 21.25
C THR A 52 19.16 11.09 22.29
N TYR A 53 19.62 12.26 21.83
CA TYR A 53 19.91 13.39 22.71
C TYR A 53 18.64 13.90 23.42
N ARG A 54 17.52 14.00 22.70
CA ARG A 54 16.21 14.36 23.26
C ARG A 54 15.74 13.36 24.31
N LEU A 55 15.80 12.07 24.00
CA LEU A 55 15.38 10.99 24.90
C LEU A 55 16.22 10.95 26.19
N ASN A 56 17.53 11.12 26.08
CA ASN A 56 18.43 11.09 27.26
C ASN A 56 18.25 12.29 28.22
N HIS A 57 17.59 13.35 27.77
CA HIS A 57 17.36 14.56 28.57
C HIS A 57 15.89 14.74 28.96
N GLN A 58 14.99 13.82 28.55
CA GLN A 58 13.63 13.76 29.07
C GLN A 58 13.64 13.10 30.46
N ASP A 59 13.09 13.80 31.47
CA ASP A 59 12.89 13.21 32.79
C ASP A 59 11.75 12.23 32.77
N ASP A 60 11.98 10.97 33.18
CA ASP A 60 11.06 9.82 33.07
C ASP A 60 9.69 10.00 33.76
N SER A 61 9.59 11.03 34.65
CA SER A 61 8.41 11.20 35.49
C SER A 61 7.34 12.17 34.96
N ASN A 62 7.74 13.20 34.16
CA ASN A 62 6.80 14.24 33.71
C ASN A 62 7.02 14.79 32.28
N GLY A 63 8.00 14.30 31.51
CA GLY A 63 8.30 14.81 30.18
C GLY A 63 8.86 16.24 30.11
N PHE A 64 9.19 16.82 31.25
CA PHE A 64 9.76 18.17 31.36
C PHE A 64 11.27 18.13 31.63
N ILE A 65 12.01 18.90 30.83
CA ILE A 65 13.44 19.11 31.04
C ILE A 65 13.65 19.97 32.32
N ARG A 66 14.56 19.54 33.20
CA ARG A 66 14.90 20.34 34.40
C ARG A 66 15.33 21.75 34.00
N ARG A 67 14.71 22.76 34.59
CA ARG A 67 14.96 24.19 34.29
C ARG A 67 16.44 24.59 34.37
N GLU A 68 17.24 23.94 35.21
CA GLU A 68 18.68 24.22 35.41
C GLU A 68 19.51 23.86 34.16
N PHE A 69 19.07 22.90 33.33
CA PHE A 69 19.78 22.47 32.13
C PHE A 69 19.19 23.03 30.83
N LEU A 70 18.13 23.82 30.92
CA LEU A 70 17.39 24.27 29.72
C LEU A 70 18.27 25.07 28.76
N GLY A 71 19.18 25.94 29.30
CA GLY A 71 20.04 26.77 28.47
C GLY A 71 21.14 25.99 27.73
N SER A 72 21.79 25.03 28.39
CA SER A 72 22.82 24.19 27.76
C SER A 72 22.19 23.20 26.80
N TYR A 73 21.06 22.57 27.19
CA TYR A 73 20.29 21.70 26.36
C TYR A 73 19.85 22.38 25.07
N GLN A 74 19.26 23.57 25.14
CA GLN A 74 18.82 24.34 23.98
C GLN A 74 19.97 24.65 23.02
N LYS A 75 21.13 24.99 23.57
CA LYS A 75 22.33 25.29 22.77
C LYS A 75 22.86 24.07 22.02
N ASP A 76 22.88 22.91 22.69
CA ASP A 76 23.34 21.67 22.06
C ASP A 76 22.38 21.15 21.05
N VAL A 77 21.05 21.19 21.33
CA VAL A 77 20.00 20.86 20.36
C VAL A 77 20.08 21.75 19.13
N ASN A 78 20.23 23.09 19.31
CA ASN A 78 20.35 24.01 18.19
C ASN A 78 21.58 23.70 17.33
N LYS A 79 22.73 23.35 17.95
CA LYS A 79 23.93 22.95 17.21
C LYS A 79 23.72 21.71 16.34
N ILE A 80 22.99 20.70 16.85
CA ILE A 80 22.66 19.52 16.08
C ILE A 80 21.68 19.87 14.96
N ILE A 81 20.68 20.72 15.21
CA ILE A 81 19.71 21.19 14.21
C ILE A 81 20.45 22.01 13.12
N ASP A 82 21.38 22.90 13.45
CA ASP A 82 22.14 23.67 12.48
C ASP A 82 22.99 22.74 11.58
N LYS A 83 23.61 21.72 12.17
CA LYS A 83 24.32 20.69 11.43
C LYS A 83 23.36 19.93 10.49
N LEU A 84 22.18 19.58 10.97
CA LEU A 84 21.14 18.92 10.16
C LEU A 84 20.70 19.81 8.99
N LYS A 85 20.41 21.09 9.24
CA LYS A 85 20.03 22.06 8.20
C LYS A 85 21.11 22.20 7.14
N SER A 86 22.38 22.31 7.54
CA SER A 86 23.50 22.39 6.59
C SER A 86 23.64 21.16 5.67
N GLU A 87 23.43 19.96 6.20
CA GLU A 87 23.46 18.75 5.37
C GLU A 87 22.19 18.61 4.51
N MET A 88 21.05 19.11 5.00
CA MET A 88 19.82 19.17 4.23
C MET A 88 19.88 20.15 3.07
N ASP A 89 20.53 21.30 3.22
CA ASP A 89 20.72 22.23 2.10
C ASP A 89 21.51 21.57 0.97
N LYS A 90 22.52 20.76 1.29
CA LYS A 90 23.23 19.94 0.30
C LYS A 90 22.31 18.87 -0.33
N TYR A 91 21.46 18.25 0.47
CA TYR A 91 20.49 17.27 -0.01
C TYR A 91 19.48 17.89 -0.99
N LEU A 92 18.97 19.09 -0.68
CA LEU A 92 18.06 19.83 -1.55
C LEU A 92 18.72 20.21 -2.88
N GLN A 93 20.01 20.52 -2.87
CA GLN A 93 20.77 20.83 -4.08
C GLN A 93 21.05 19.58 -4.97
N LEU A 94 21.27 18.42 -4.34
CA LEU A 94 21.58 17.18 -5.04
C LEU A 94 20.35 16.47 -5.58
N ASN A 95 19.21 16.62 -4.91
CA ASN A 95 17.95 15.99 -5.29
C ASN A 95 16.99 16.99 -5.94
N SER A 96 16.02 16.47 -6.66
CA SER A 96 15.00 17.29 -7.30
C SER A 96 13.94 17.70 -6.27
N CYS A 97 14.24 18.74 -5.49
CA CYS A 97 13.34 19.29 -4.50
C CYS A 97 12.57 20.51 -5.05
N LEU A 98 11.29 20.58 -4.69
CA LEU A 98 10.39 21.69 -4.96
C LEU A 98 9.95 22.28 -3.64
N ARG A 99 10.16 23.59 -3.44
CA ARG A 99 9.76 24.32 -2.23
C ARG A 99 8.49 25.10 -2.48
N TYR A 100 7.50 24.92 -1.63
CA TYR A 100 6.23 25.61 -1.66
C TYR A 100 6.03 26.45 -0.40
N TYR A 101 5.82 27.74 -0.58
CA TYR A 101 5.48 28.65 0.51
C TYR A 101 3.96 28.70 0.66
N PHE A 102 3.47 28.51 1.88
CA PHE A 102 2.02 28.50 2.14
C PHE A 102 1.37 29.85 1.95
N GLN A 103 2.11 30.94 2.14
CA GLN A 103 1.60 32.31 1.94
C GLN A 103 1.01 32.56 0.54
N ASP A 104 1.46 31.81 -0.44
CA ASP A 104 1.03 31.97 -1.84
C ASP A 104 -0.32 31.29 -2.12
N PHE A 105 -0.80 30.42 -1.21
CA PHE A 105 -1.93 29.54 -1.48
C PHE A 105 -2.98 29.47 -0.37
N VAL A 106 -2.66 29.91 0.83
CA VAL A 106 -3.54 29.80 1.99
C VAL A 106 -3.90 31.20 2.49
N ASP A 107 -5.21 31.49 2.53
CA ASP A 107 -5.67 32.70 3.20
C ASP A 107 -5.65 32.50 4.72
N PHE A 108 -4.59 32.97 5.34
CA PHE A 108 -4.41 32.83 6.78
C PHE A 108 -5.40 33.66 7.61
N SER A 109 -6.14 34.58 7.00
CA SER A 109 -7.17 35.36 7.69
C SER A 109 -8.33 34.48 8.19
N GLU A 110 -8.60 33.38 7.52
CA GLU A 110 -9.61 32.41 7.94
C GLU A 110 -9.13 31.51 9.08
N LEU A 111 -7.81 31.29 9.19
CA LEU A 111 -7.19 30.46 10.23
C LEU A 111 -7.10 31.19 11.59
N GLU A 112 -6.97 32.51 11.59
CA GLU A 112 -6.91 33.32 12.82
C GLU A 112 -8.23 33.32 13.62
N SER A 113 -9.33 32.93 12.99
CA SER A 113 -10.66 32.89 13.63
C SER A 113 -10.89 31.67 14.52
N SER A 114 -10.01 30.67 14.49
CA SER A 114 -10.13 29.48 15.35
C SER A 114 -9.43 29.71 16.70
N GLU A 115 -10.21 30.08 17.70
CA GLU A 115 -9.74 30.28 19.08
C GLU A 115 -9.00 29.03 19.60
N GLY A 116 -7.67 29.13 19.69
CA GLY A 116 -6.88 28.32 20.66
C GLY A 116 -6.37 26.95 20.24
N GLY A 117 -6.53 26.52 18.98
CA GLY A 117 -6.01 25.24 18.49
C GLY A 117 -4.87 25.42 17.48
N ALA A 118 -3.94 24.46 17.43
CA ALA A 118 -3.00 24.37 16.30
C ALA A 118 -3.83 24.21 15.03
N ALA A 119 -3.65 25.12 14.07
CA ALA A 119 -4.32 25.01 12.78
C ALA A 119 -3.63 23.92 11.96
N HIS A 120 -4.42 23.11 11.26
CA HIS A 120 -3.94 22.06 10.40
C HIS A 120 -4.32 22.35 8.96
N ILE A 121 -3.35 22.28 8.06
CA ILE A 121 -3.57 22.42 6.63
C ILE A 121 -3.42 21.06 5.98
N LEU A 122 -4.51 20.58 5.36
CA LEU A 122 -4.45 19.37 4.56
C LEU A 122 -3.87 19.69 3.18
N LEU A 123 -2.84 18.95 2.81
CA LEU A 123 -2.25 18.94 1.47
C LEU A 123 -2.64 17.64 0.78
N ALA A 124 -3.17 17.73 -0.43
CA ALA A 124 -3.36 16.59 -1.30
C ALA A 124 -2.44 16.73 -2.51
N ILE A 125 -1.64 15.71 -2.74
CA ILE A 125 -0.61 15.67 -3.76
C ILE A 125 -0.92 14.50 -4.67
N ASN A 126 -1.19 14.80 -5.92
CA ASN A 126 -1.31 13.81 -6.98
C ASN A 126 -0.02 13.81 -7.80
N VAL A 127 0.62 12.65 -7.90
CA VAL A 127 1.87 12.47 -8.64
C VAL A 127 1.61 11.51 -9.79
N VAL A 128 1.77 12.00 -11.01
CA VAL A 128 1.62 11.23 -12.24
C VAL A 128 2.99 11.08 -12.89
N MET A 129 3.37 9.86 -13.21
CA MET A 129 4.62 9.57 -13.91
C MET A 129 4.34 9.30 -15.38
N GLU A 130 5.07 9.97 -16.26
CA GLU A 130 5.01 9.72 -17.71
C GLU A 130 5.76 8.43 -18.06
N ASN A 131 6.95 8.27 -17.44
CA ASN A 131 7.79 7.09 -17.62
C ASN A 131 7.90 6.35 -16.29
N GLU A 132 7.38 5.14 -16.26
CA GLU A 132 7.44 4.31 -15.04
C GLU A 132 8.89 3.88 -14.74
N PRO A 133 9.32 3.93 -13.47
CA PRO A 133 10.64 3.45 -13.10
C PRO A 133 10.74 1.94 -13.33
N ASN A 134 11.87 1.50 -13.86
CA ASN A 134 12.15 0.07 -13.91
C ASN A 134 12.44 -0.44 -12.49
N THR A 135 11.44 -1.06 -11.85
CA THR A 135 11.49 -1.50 -10.45
C THR A 135 12.63 -2.45 -10.10
N ARG A 136 13.25 -3.08 -11.11
CA ARG A 136 14.39 -3.97 -10.90
C ARG A 136 15.70 -3.22 -10.68
N ILE A 137 15.85 -2.06 -11.33
CA ILE A 137 17.11 -1.32 -11.39
C ILE A 137 17.09 0.04 -10.71
N GLN A 138 15.88 0.62 -10.53
CA GLN A 138 15.73 1.94 -9.94
C GLN A 138 14.49 2.03 -9.03
N SER A 139 14.53 2.96 -8.09
CA SER A 139 13.45 3.25 -7.15
C SER A 139 13.24 4.75 -7.07
N LEU A 140 12.03 5.20 -7.37
CA LEU A 140 11.61 6.57 -7.14
C LEU A 140 11.04 6.69 -5.73
N ASN A 141 11.57 7.63 -4.96
CA ASN A 141 11.08 7.96 -3.62
C ASN A 141 10.61 9.41 -3.58
N LEU A 142 9.61 9.69 -2.75
CA LEU A 142 9.16 11.04 -2.44
C LEU A 142 9.24 11.27 -0.94
N ASN A 143 9.96 12.32 -0.55
CA ASN A 143 10.05 12.81 0.82
C ASN A 143 9.38 14.18 0.89
N ILE A 144 8.44 14.35 1.81
CA ILE A 144 7.75 15.60 2.08
C ILE A 144 8.21 16.06 3.45
N MET A 145 8.76 17.28 3.52
CA MET A 145 9.41 17.81 4.71
C MET A 145 8.88 19.20 5.04
N ASP A 146 8.83 19.52 6.32
CA ASP A 146 8.53 20.87 6.82
C ASP A 146 9.78 21.75 6.83
N LYS A 147 9.60 23.04 7.23
CA LYS A 147 10.68 24.03 7.38
C LYS A 147 11.75 23.60 8.38
N ASP A 148 11.40 22.81 9.38
CA ASP A 148 12.31 22.31 10.42
C ASP A 148 12.96 20.99 10.05
N VAL A 149 12.79 20.58 8.78
CA VAL A 149 13.39 19.38 8.20
C VAL A 149 12.80 18.08 8.77
N ASN A 150 11.63 18.16 9.43
CA ASN A 150 10.93 16.95 9.84
C ASN A 150 10.25 16.33 8.63
N ALA A 151 10.33 15.00 8.52
CA ALA A 151 9.63 14.29 7.47
C ALA A 151 8.14 14.18 7.83
N LEU A 152 7.30 14.89 7.12
CA LEU A 152 5.85 14.81 7.25
C LEU A 152 5.33 13.50 6.65
N ARG A 153 5.83 13.18 5.47
CA ARG A 153 5.48 11.93 4.77
C ARG A 153 6.64 11.44 3.93
N ARG A 154 6.80 10.12 3.88
CA ARG A 154 7.75 9.45 3.00
C ARG A 154 7.08 8.32 2.27
N LYS A 155 7.20 8.30 0.94
CA LYS A 155 6.76 7.21 0.07
C LYS A 155 7.96 6.67 -0.67
N ASN A 156 8.32 5.41 -0.43
CA ASN A 156 9.44 4.75 -1.09
C ASN A 156 8.94 3.81 -2.16
N GLY A 157 9.73 3.63 -3.22
CA GLY A 157 9.46 2.65 -4.26
C GLY A 157 8.17 2.95 -5.02
N ILE A 158 8.01 4.19 -5.47
CA ILE A 158 6.89 4.59 -6.31
C ILE A 158 7.05 3.92 -7.67
N HIS A 159 6.09 3.10 -8.04
CA HIS A 159 6.05 2.38 -9.32
C HIS A 159 4.66 2.43 -9.98
N GLU A 160 3.68 2.94 -9.28
CA GLU A 160 2.33 3.15 -9.81
C GLU A 160 2.34 4.40 -10.71
N HIS A 161 1.69 4.34 -11.88
CA HIS A 161 1.61 5.45 -12.82
C HIS A 161 1.09 6.73 -12.18
N GLU A 162 0.13 6.59 -11.28
CA GLU A 162 -0.48 7.68 -10.53
C GLU A 162 -0.57 7.32 -9.05
N ILE A 163 -0.12 8.24 -8.20
CA ILE A 163 -0.24 8.11 -6.74
C ILE A 163 -0.86 9.35 -6.14
N HIS A 164 -1.71 9.14 -5.16
CA HIS A 164 -2.31 10.19 -4.36
C HIS A 164 -1.81 10.13 -2.92
N ILE A 165 -1.34 11.25 -2.41
CA ILE A 165 -0.77 11.37 -1.06
C ILE A 165 -1.46 12.52 -0.35
N ALA A 166 -2.07 12.24 0.80
CA ALA A 166 -2.58 13.26 1.70
C ALA A 166 -1.60 13.46 2.87
N VAL A 167 -1.34 14.70 3.19
CA VAL A 167 -0.45 15.10 4.29
C VAL A 167 -1.15 16.15 5.12
N ASP A 168 -1.16 15.96 6.42
CA ASP A 168 -1.63 16.94 7.39
C ASP A 168 -0.43 17.75 7.87
N TYR A 169 -0.47 19.07 7.62
CA TYR A 169 0.60 19.99 8.01
C TYR A 169 0.18 20.78 9.24
N PRO A 170 0.82 20.59 10.40
CA PRO A 170 0.53 21.37 11.59
C PRO A 170 1.12 22.77 11.45
N VAL A 171 0.30 23.79 11.49
CA VAL A 171 0.74 25.17 11.50
C VAL A 171 1.05 25.57 12.94
N LEU A 172 2.32 25.70 13.24
CA LEU A 172 2.80 26.04 14.60
C LEU A 172 2.91 27.54 14.85
N SER A 173 2.92 28.33 13.78
CA SER A 173 3.07 29.78 13.85
C SER A 173 1.76 30.45 14.30
N LYS A 174 1.90 31.51 15.13
CA LYS A 174 0.77 32.21 15.74
C LYS A 174 0.50 33.58 15.12
N THR A 175 1.41 34.09 14.31
CA THR A 175 1.30 35.42 13.72
C THR A 175 1.44 35.38 12.21
N ARG A 176 0.77 36.29 11.50
CA ARG A 176 0.80 36.40 10.04
C ARG A 176 2.20 36.58 9.47
N GLU A 177 3.07 37.28 10.19
CA GLU A 177 4.47 37.49 9.80
C GLU A 177 5.27 36.18 9.87
N GLU A 178 4.98 35.30 10.84
CA GLU A 178 5.57 34.00 10.96
C GLU A 178 5.06 33.03 9.88
N TYR A 179 3.80 33.12 9.48
CA TYR A 179 3.22 32.30 8.40
C TYR A 179 3.89 32.53 7.04
N GLY A 180 4.39 33.75 6.79
CA GLY A 180 5.13 34.05 5.57
C GLY A 180 6.42 33.23 5.40
N GLY A 181 6.94 32.64 6.48
CA GLY A 181 8.10 31.76 6.49
C GLY A 181 7.78 30.26 6.45
N GLU A 182 6.51 29.86 6.49
CA GLU A 182 6.13 28.45 6.44
C GLU A 182 6.18 27.92 5.01
N TYR A 183 6.86 26.78 4.84
CA TYR A 183 7.00 26.10 3.56
C TYR A 183 7.08 24.59 3.72
N THR A 184 6.84 23.90 2.64
CA THR A 184 7.01 22.44 2.53
C THR A 184 7.93 22.13 1.37
N ASP A 185 8.88 21.24 1.58
CA ASP A 185 9.78 20.74 0.57
C ASP A 185 9.33 19.35 0.08
N PHE A 186 9.12 19.22 -1.24
CA PHE A 186 8.82 17.96 -1.92
C PHE A 186 10.07 17.50 -2.64
N CYS A 187 10.71 16.47 -2.13
CA CYS A 187 11.98 15.97 -2.66
C CYS A 187 11.80 14.60 -3.31
N PHE A 188 12.06 14.53 -4.60
CA PHE A 188 12.10 13.30 -5.36
C PHE A 188 13.52 12.76 -5.41
N GLU A 189 13.68 11.48 -5.13
CA GLU A 189 14.92 10.74 -5.23
C GLU A 189 14.76 9.59 -6.22
N ASN A 190 15.48 9.63 -7.32
CA ASN A 190 15.53 8.53 -8.30
C ASN A 190 16.82 7.72 -8.04
N LEU A 191 16.72 6.66 -7.24
CA LEU A 191 17.87 5.89 -6.78
C LEU A 191 18.12 4.67 -7.66
N LYS A 192 19.37 4.46 -8.07
CA LYS A 192 19.79 3.21 -8.69
C LYS A 192 19.90 2.11 -7.63
N VAL A 193 19.08 1.06 -7.76
CA VAL A 193 19.03 -0.07 -6.84
C VAL A 193 19.98 -1.19 -7.27
N ASP A 194 20.01 -1.50 -8.56
CA ASP A 194 20.89 -2.53 -9.09
C ASP A 194 22.32 -1.97 -9.34
N ARG A 195 23.30 -2.72 -8.88
CA ARG A 195 24.72 -2.42 -9.06
C ARG A 195 25.33 -3.06 -10.31
N SER A 196 24.54 -3.78 -11.08
CA SER A 196 25.02 -4.42 -12.31
C SER A 196 25.42 -3.38 -13.36
N TRP A 197 26.48 -3.68 -14.12
CA TRP A 197 26.99 -2.78 -15.17
C TRP A 197 26.09 -2.75 -16.42
N SER A 198 25.17 -3.69 -16.54
CA SER A 198 24.33 -3.87 -17.72
C SER A 198 23.00 -3.12 -17.66
N SER A 199 22.70 -2.45 -16.55
CA SER A 199 21.43 -1.74 -16.38
C SER A 199 21.62 -0.23 -16.46
N ASP A 200 20.99 0.39 -17.45
CA ASP A 200 20.93 1.85 -17.56
C ASP A 200 19.64 2.38 -16.90
N PRO A 201 19.76 3.05 -15.75
CA PRO A 201 18.63 3.77 -15.18
C PRO A 201 18.35 5.01 -16.03
N HIS A 202 17.08 5.38 -16.15
CA HIS A 202 16.66 6.55 -16.92
C HIS A 202 16.06 7.63 -16.02
N ASP A 203 16.04 8.86 -16.52
CA ASP A 203 15.37 9.97 -15.86
C ASP A 203 13.86 9.79 -15.93
N ILE A 204 13.16 10.17 -14.85
CA ILE A 204 11.72 9.99 -14.71
C ILE A 204 11.06 11.37 -14.83
N ASN A 205 10.09 11.49 -15.74
CA ASN A 205 9.27 12.68 -15.86
C ASN A 205 8.09 12.54 -14.88
N VAL A 206 7.98 13.50 -13.95
CA VAL A 206 6.96 13.52 -12.91
C VAL A 206 6.15 14.79 -13.05
N TYR A 207 4.82 14.64 -13.05
CA TYR A 207 3.86 15.72 -12.94
C TYR A 207 3.24 15.69 -11.56
N THR A 208 3.36 16.79 -10.84
CA THR A 208 2.76 16.94 -9.50
C THR A 208 1.62 17.93 -9.56
N ASP A 209 0.48 17.55 -9.04
CA ASP A 209 -0.66 18.41 -8.82
C ASP A 209 -0.89 18.52 -7.31
N ILE A 210 -0.76 19.74 -6.77
CA ILE A 210 -0.82 19.98 -5.33
C ILE A 210 -2.04 20.87 -5.06
N SER A 211 -2.90 20.41 -4.18
CA SER A 211 -4.06 21.14 -3.69
C SER A 211 -4.03 21.31 -2.19
N PHE A 212 -4.55 22.41 -1.68
CA PHE A 212 -4.53 22.81 -0.28
C PHE A 212 -5.94 23.03 0.27
N GLY A 213 -6.13 22.79 1.57
CA GLY A 213 -7.37 23.11 2.28
C GLY A 213 -8.61 22.36 1.77
N LEU A 214 -9.68 23.05 1.47
CA LEU A 214 -10.95 22.46 1.01
C LEU A 214 -10.82 21.65 -0.28
N PRO A 215 -10.12 22.11 -1.33
CA PRO A 215 -9.83 21.30 -2.51
C PRO A 215 -9.08 20.01 -2.18
N ALA A 216 -8.14 20.06 -1.25
CA ALA A 216 -7.40 18.88 -0.79
C ALA A 216 -8.32 17.88 -0.05
N ILE A 217 -9.22 18.36 0.79
CA ILE A 217 -10.22 17.52 1.47
C ILE A 217 -11.10 16.81 0.45
N LYS A 218 -11.60 17.55 -0.54
CA LYS A 218 -12.44 17.00 -1.60
C LYS A 218 -11.69 15.96 -2.43
N SER A 219 -10.46 16.26 -2.84
CA SER A 219 -9.61 15.35 -3.60
C SER A 219 -9.33 14.07 -2.82
N ASN A 220 -8.95 14.18 -1.55
CA ASN A 220 -8.69 13.04 -0.68
C ASN A 220 -9.95 12.18 -0.46
N TYR A 221 -11.12 12.81 -0.30
CA TYR A 221 -12.39 12.10 -0.16
C TYR A 221 -12.74 11.32 -1.44
N MET A 222 -12.62 11.95 -2.60
CA MET A 222 -12.89 11.30 -3.89
C MET A 222 -11.95 10.11 -4.13
N GLU A 223 -10.66 10.28 -3.85
CA GLU A 223 -9.68 9.20 -3.99
C GLU A 223 -9.97 8.04 -3.02
N SER A 224 -10.31 8.34 -1.77
CA SER A 224 -10.70 7.32 -0.79
C SER A 224 -11.93 6.54 -1.26
N THR A 225 -12.92 7.22 -1.81
CA THR A 225 -14.14 6.59 -2.35
C THR A 225 -13.82 5.71 -3.55
N ASN A 226 -12.95 6.16 -4.45
CA ASN A 226 -12.51 5.38 -5.61
C ASN A 226 -11.74 4.12 -5.18
N ARG A 227 -10.87 4.21 -4.18
CA ARG A 227 -10.14 3.06 -3.62
C ARG A 227 -11.08 2.04 -2.99
N ILE A 228 -12.06 2.51 -2.21
CA ILE A 228 -13.08 1.64 -1.62
C ILE A 228 -13.88 0.94 -2.72
N GLY A 229 -14.27 1.65 -3.77
CA GLY A 229 -14.95 1.07 -4.94
C GLY A 229 -14.15 -0.03 -5.61
N LYS A 230 -12.86 0.20 -5.87
CA LYS A 230 -11.94 -0.82 -6.44
C LYS A 230 -11.78 -2.04 -5.53
N ILE A 231 -11.68 -1.83 -4.22
CA ILE A 231 -11.59 -2.93 -3.25
C ILE A 231 -12.89 -3.73 -3.23
N HIS A 232 -14.03 -3.06 -3.29
CA HIS A 232 -15.34 -3.73 -3.34
C HIS A 232 -15.48 -4.59 -4.59
N GLU A 233 -15.11 -4.07 -5.75
CA GLU A 233 -15.09 -4.82 -7.01
C GLU A 233 -14.17 -6.05 -6.95
N GLN A 234 -12.98 -5.91 -6.36
CA GLN A 234 -12.06 -7.03 -6.18
C GLN A 234 -12.61 -8.09 -5.21
N LEU A 235 -13.28 -7.66 -4.14
CA LEU A 235 -13.95 -8.56 -3.21
C LEU A 235 -15.08 -9.33 -3.87
N GLU A 236 -15.94 -8.66 -4.64
CA GLU A 236 -17.04 -9.28 -5.37
C GLU A 236 -16.51 -10.31 -6.38
N LYS A 237 -15.43 -9.98 -7.09
CA LYS A 237 -14.77 -10.92 -8.00
C LYS A 237 -14.22 -12.14 -7.25
N SER A 238 -13.58 -11.93 -6.10
CA SER A 238 -13.06 -13.04 -5.29
C SER A 238 -14.17 -13.92 -4.75
N ASP A 239 -15.31 -13.35 -4.36
CA ASP A 239 -16.48 -14.08 -3.89
C ASP A 239 -17.07 -14.98 -5.00
N THR A 240 -17.21 -14.45 -6.22
CA THR A 240 -17.66 -15.23 -7.38
C THR A 240 -16.69 -16.36 -7.75
N GLU A 241 -15.38 -16.14 -7.66
CA GLU A 241 -14.36 -17.18 -7.87
C GLU A 241 -14.43 -18.28 -6.79
N LEU A 242 -14.68 -17.89 -5.54
CA LEU A 242 -14.85 -18.81 -4.42
C LEU A 242 -16.09 -19.68 -4.58
N ASP A 243 -17.23 -19.10 -4.98
CA ASP A 243 -18.44 -19.83 -5.28
C ASP A 243 -18.25 -20.81 -6.43
N ALA A 244 -17.53 -20.43 -7.48
CA ALA A 244 -17.18 -21.32 -8.57
C ALA A 244 -16.32 -22.50 -8.10
N MET A 245 -15.33 -22.26 -7.23
CA MET A 245 -14.51 -23.33 -6.64
C MET A 245 -15.32 -24.26 -5.74
N VAL A 246 -16.23 -23.75 -4.93
CA VAL A 246 -17.12 -24.55 -4.07
C VAL A 246 -18.02 -25.44 -4.93
N ASN A 247 -18.62 -24.89 -5.98
CA ASN A 247 -19.46 -25.65 -6.90
C ASN A 247 -18.66 -26.75 -7.63
N GLN A 248 -17.44 -26.44 -8.08
CA GLN A 248 -16.57 -27.42 -8.70
C GLN A 248 -16.16 -28.52 -7.72
N MET A 249 -15.86 -28.18 -6.47
CA MET A 249 -15.53 -29.14 -5.43
C MET A 249 -16.72 -30.05 -5.08
N GLN A 250 -17.94 -29.50 -4.98
CA GLN A 250 -19.15 -30.27 -4.74
C GLN A 250 -19.44 -31.24 -5.89
N SER A 251 -19.34 -30.77 -7.13
CA SER A 251 -19.54 -31.65 -8.31
C SER A 251 -18.46 -32.72 -8.41
N GLY A 252 -17.21 -32.38 -8.09
CA GLY A 252 -16.10 -33.34 -8.01
C GLY A 252 -16.31 -34.40 -6.92
N MET A 253 -16.78 -34.02 -5.75
CA MET A 253 -17.13 -34.95 -4.68
C MET A 253 -18.32 -35.86 -5.09
N ALA A 254 -19.35 -35.31 -5.69
CA ALA A 254 -20.50 -36.09 -6.16
C ALA A 254 -20.08 -37.16 -7.18
N THR A 255 -19.24 -36.78 -8.16
CA THR A 255 -18.69 -37.71 -9.15
C THR A 255 -17.76 -38.76 -8.54
N ALA A 256 -16.93 -38.38 -7.58
CA ALA A 256 -16.09 -39.33 -6.84
C ALA A 256 -16.94 -40.32 -6.04
N TYR A 257 -18.01 -39.85 -5.41
CA TYR A 257 -18.90 -40.68 -4.62
C TYR A 257 -19.66 -41.70 -5.49
N THR A 258 -20.18 -41.29 -6.67
CA THR A 258 -20.83 -42.21 -7.61
C THR A 258 -19.83 -43.26 -8.12
N LYS A 259 -18.60 -42.86 -8.48
CA LYS A 259 -17.56 -43.76 -8.91
C LYS A 259 -17.14 -44.79 -7.84
N LEU A 260 -17.04 -44.35 -6.57
CA LEU A 260 -16.77 -45.26 -5.44
C LEU A 260 -17.93 -46.26 -5.23
N ARG A 261 -19.17 -45.81 -5.35
CA ARG A 261 -20.36 -46.65 -5.26
C ARG A 261 -20.34 -47.70 -6.36
N ASP A 262 -20.12 -47.29 -7.60
CA ASP A 262 -20.08 -48.19 -8.75
C ASP A 262 -18.96 -49.24 -8.65
N LEU A 263 -17.78 -48.83 -8.18
CA LEU A 263 -16.67 -49.76 -7.88
C LEU A 263 -17.02 -50.72 -6.77
N ASN A 264 -17.73 -50.30 -5.75
CA ASN A 264 -18.18 -51.16 -4.67
C ASN A 264 -19.21 -52.18 -5.14
N GLU A 265 -20.21 -51.73 -5.93
CA GLU A 265 -21.22 -52.64 -6.54
C GLU A 265 -20.58 -53.66 -7.49
N ASP A 266 -19.62 -53.25 -8.33
CA ASP A 266 -18.88 -54.16 -9.20
C ASP A 266 -18.04 -55.17 -8.41
N THR A 267 -17.44 -54.75 -7.30
CA THR A 267 -16.67 -55.62 -6.41
C THR A 267 -17.57 -56.65 -5.74
N TYR A 268 -18.75 -56.25 -5.22
CA TYR A 268 -19.73 -57.18 -4.62
C TYR A 268 -20.30 -58.13 -5.66
N SER A 269 -20.57 -57.68 -6.85
CA SER A 269 -21.04 -58.53 -7.94
C SER A 269 -20.01 -59.64 -8.31
N LYS A 270 -18.76 -59.25 -8.48
CA LYS A 270 -17.65 -60.21 -8.72
C LYS A 270 -17.49 -61.19 -7.57
N GLN A 271 -17.56 -60.72 -6.34
CA GLN A 271 -17.45 -61.57 -5.17
C GLN A 271 -18.58 -62.57 -5.08
N THR A 272 -19.80 -62.16 -5.39
CA THR A 272 -20.96 -63.06 -5.43
C THR A 272 -20.81 -64.14 -6.50
N ILE A 273 -20.35 -63.77 -7.70
CA ILE A 273 -20.07 -64.75 -8.78
C ILE A 273 -19.01 -65.75 -8.32
N PHE A 274 -17.95 -65.32 -7.66
CA PHE A 274 -16.91 -66.19 -7.11
C PHE A 274 -17.47 -67.19 -6.09
N TYR A 275 -18.36 -66.76 -5.19
CA TYR A 275 -18.98 -67.61 -4.21
C TYR A 275 -19.85 -68.67 -4.90
N ILE A 276 -20.63 -68.31 -5.93
CA ILE A 276 -21.45 -69.23 -6.70
C ILE A 276 -20.57 -70.28 -7.41
N LEU A 277 -19.45 -69.85 -8.01
CA LEU A 277 -18.52 -70.79 -8.66
C LEU A 277 -17.91 -71.78 -7.68
N ILE A 278 -17.50 -71.33 -6.49
CA ILE A 278 -16.98 -72.21 -5.44
C ILE A 278 -18.07 -73.21 -4.99
N LEU A 279 -19.28 -72.75 -4.80
CA LEU A 279 -20.40 -73.60 -4.40
C LEU A 279 -20.72 -74.66 -5.45
N CYS A 280 -20.75 -74.27 -6.75
CA CYS A 280 -20.95 -75.18 -7.86
C CYS A 280 -19.78 -76.21 -7.97
N SER A 281 -18.55 -75.80 -7.78
CA SER A 281 -17.39 -76.73 -7.79
C SER A 281 -17.50 -77.75 -6.67
N TYR A 282 -17.88 -77.31 -5.45
CA TYR A 282 -18.09 -78.16 -4.31
C TYR A 282 -19.21 -79.19 -4.55
N PHE A 283 -20.33 -78.77 -5.08
CA PHE A 283 -21.43 -79.67 -5.50
C PHE A 283 -20.98 -80.66 -6.57
N GLY A 284 -20.23 -80.16 -7.58
CA GLY A 284 -19.67 -81.02 -8.65
C GLY A 284 -18.77 -82.11 -8.09
N THR A 285 -17.88 -81.80 -7.16
CA THR A 285 -17.02 -82.80 -6.54
C THR A 285 -17.79 -83.82 -5.73
N CYS A 286 -18.78 -83.40 -4.93
CA CYS A 286 -19.68 -84.33 -4.19
C CYS A 286 -20.41 -85.30 -5.12
N VAL A 287 -20.95 -84.82 -6.24
CA VAL A 287 -21.63 -85.65 -7.25
C VAL A 287 -20.64 -86.64 -7.87
N LEU A 288 -19.46 -86.22 -8.24
CA LEU A 288 -18.40 -87.06 -8.76
C LEU A 288 -17.99 -88.16 -7.77
N GLU A 289 -17.82 -87.82 -6.51
CA GLU A 289 -17.51 -88.82 -5.46
C GLU A 289 -18.62 -89.86 -5.32
N VAL A 290 -19.89 -89.46 -5.31
CA VAL A 290 -20.99 -90.39 -5.22
C VAL A 290 -21.10 -91.29 -6.50
N LEU A 291 -20.87 -90.70 -7.66
CA LEU A 291 -20.85 -91.51 -8.93
C LEU A 291 -19.66 -92.45 -8.94
N TRP A 292 -18.51 -92.03 -8.51
CA TRP A 292 -17.31 -92.88 -8.41
C TRP A 292 -17.57 -94.02 -7.43
N LEU A 293 -18.10 -93.70 -6.25
CA LEU A 293 -18.47 -94.73 -5.27
C LEU A 293 -19.44 -95.77 -5.79
N ARG A 294 -20.49 -95.28 -6.46
CA ARG A 294 -21.47 -96.17 -7.12
C ARG A 294 -20.79 -97.05 -8.17
N ARG A 295 -19.85 -96.55 -8.95
CA ARG A 295 -19.12 -97.31 -9.96
C ARG A 295 -18.20 -98.36 -9.34
N VAL A 296 -17.47 -98.03 -8.25
CA VAL A 296 -16.67 -98.96 -7.55
C VAL A 296 -17.48 -100.06 -6.91
N LEU A 297 -18.61 -99.73 -6.27
CA LEU A 297 -19.51 -100.74 -5.67
C LEU A 297 -20.05 -101.72 -6.71
N ARG A 298 -20.47 -101.23 -7.93
CA ARG A 298 -20.90 -102.14 -9.03
C ARG A 298 -19.78 -103.02 -9.54
N LEU A 299 -18.57 -102.49 -9.66
CA LEU A 299 -17.40 -103.31 -10.09
C LEU A 299 -17.05 -104.41 -9.12
N ARG A 300 -17.23 -104.21 -7.86
CA ARG A 300 -16.94 -105.17 -6.79
C ARG A 300 -18.10 -106.17 -6.57
N LYS A 301 -19.17 -106.18 -7.37
CA LYS A 301 -20.32 -107.04 -7.19
C LYS A 301 -20.91 -107.08 -5.75
N LEU A 302 -20.85 -106.01 -5.09
CA LEU A 302 -21.37 -105.85 -3.68
C LEU A 302 -22.83 -105.39 -3.70
N THR A 303 -23.56 -105.55 -4.74
CA THR A 303 -25.05 -105.41 -4.92
C THR A 303 -25.58 -106.61 -5.67
#